data_bc682d560d86bc1ce6bec715653b8228
#
_entry.id   bc682d560d86bc1ce6bec715653b8228
#
_cell.length_a   1.000
_cell.length_b   1.000
_cell.length_c   1.000
_cell.angle_alpha   90.00
_cell.angle_beta   90.00
_cell.angle_gamma   90.00
#
_symmetry.space_group_name_H-M   'P 1'
#
loop_
_entity.id
_entity.type
_entity.pdbx_description
1 polymer ?
#
loop_
_entity_poly.entity_id
_entity_poly.type
_entity_poly.pdbx_seq_one_letter_code
_entity_poly.pdbx_strand_id
1 'polypeptide(L)'
;MHLRKLKNRGYIRTGRGFIDVTDKGLNALGVSTTPAFILLKVSPIKRIHVYDQIRELAVSRAFRIAGEVDALIIVERDNLDEVLKKLYGIDGIEDTRSYVTIEEIK
;
A
#
# COMPACT_ATOMS: atom_id res chain seq x y z
N MET A 1 -10.63 -6.33 10.65
CA MET A 1 -9.71 -7.39 10.23
C MET A 1 -9.98 -8.68 10.97
N HIS A 2 -9.93 -9.77 10.26
CA HIS A 2 -10.30 -11.06 10.84
C HIS A 2 -9.07 -11.88 11.24
N LEU A 3 -8.30 -11.36 12.19
CA LEU A 3 -7.04 -11.98 12.62
C LEU A 3 -7.22 -13.42 13.11
N ARG A 4 -8.25 -13.64 13.91
CA ARG A 4 -8.52 -14.99 14.45
C ARG A 4 -8.78 -16.00 13.33
N LYS A 5 -9.55 -15.60 12.34
CA LYS A 5 -9.88 -16.45 11.20
C LYS A 5 -8.65 -16.76 10.37
N LEU A 6 -7.80 -15.75 10.14
CA LEU A 6 -6.56 -15.93 9.39
C LEU A 6 -5.59 -16.84 10.12
N LYS A 7 -5.50 -16.71 11.44
CA LYS A 7 -4.67 -17.58 12.28
C LYS A 7 -5.05 -19.06 12.12
N ASN A 8 -6.35 -19.33 12.19
CA ASN A 8 -6.84 -20.70 12.11
C ASN A 8 -6.57 -21.36 10.76
N ARG A 9 -6.36 -20.56 9.72
CA ARG A 9 -6.05 -21.03 8.38
C ARG A 9 -4.55 -21.04 8.07
N GLY A 10 -3.71 -20.75 9.05
CA GLY A 10 -2.27 -20.70 8.85
C GLY A 10 -1.76 -19.42 8.21
N TYR A 11 -2.60 -18.41 8.05
CA TYR A 11 -2.18 -17.12 7.53
C TYR A 11 -1.44 -16.27 8.55
N ILE A 12 -1.74 -16.48 9.80
CA ILE A 12 -1.16 -15.74 10.92
C ILE A 12 -0.69 -16.76 11.95
N ARG A 13 0.45 -16.51 12.53
CA ARG A 13 0.94 -17.26 13.68
C ARG A 13 1.18 -16.30 14.82
N THR A 14 1.00 -16.80 16.04
CA THR A 14 1.27 -16.02 17.24
C THR A 14 2.42 -16.65 18.00
N GLY A 15 3.18 -15.84 18.66
CA GLY A 15 4.30 -16.29 19.49
C GLY A 15 5.04 -15.08 20.01
N ARG A 16 5.81 -15.27 21.05
CA ARG A 16 6.62 -14.17 21.60
C ARG A 16 5.82 -12.93 21.98
N GLY A 17 4.50 -13.06 22.18
CA GLY A 17 3.66 -11.94 22.55
C GLY A 17 3.23 -11.02 21.42
N PHE A 18 3.40 -11.44 20.17
CA PHE A 18 2.98 -10.65 19.02
C PHE A 18 2.36 -11.53 17.94
N ILE A 19 1.74 -10.89 16.98
CA ILE A 19 1.17 -11.54 15.80
C ILE A 19 2.17 -11.41 14.66
N ASP A 20 2.58 -12.54 14.11
CA ASP A 20 3.48 -12.59 12.98
C ASP A 20 2.66 -13.02 11.74
N VAL A 21 2.46 -12.10 10.82
CA VAL A 21 1.66 -12.37 9.61
C VAL A 21 2.54 -13.12 8.61
N THR A 22 2.14 -14.33 8.25
CA THR A 22 2.88 -15.15 7.30
C THR A 22 2.75 -14.59 5.88
N ASP A 23 3.63 -15.03 4.97
CA ASP A 23 3.54 -14.69 3.56
C ASP A 23 2.17 -15.02 2.98
N LYS A 24 1.62 -16.15 3.36
CA LYS A 24 0.30 -16.57 2.92
C LYS A 24 -0.78 -15.60 3.40
N GLY A 25 -0.67 -15.14 4.66
CA GLY A 25 -1.60 -14.17 5.22
C GLY A 25 -1.52 -12.82 4.53
N LEU A 26 -0.32 -12.35 4.26
CA LEU A 26 -0.12 -11.09 3.55
C LEU A 26 -0.64 -11.17 2.12
N ASN A 27 -0.45 -12.28 1.43
CA ASN A 27 -1.00 -12.47 0.10
C ASN A 27 -2.52 -12.46 0.12
N ALA A 28 -3.14 -13.07 1.12
CA ALA A 28 -4.59 -13.05 1.27
C ALA A 28 -5.12 -11.63 1.52
N LEU A 29 -4.33 -10.78 2.16
CA LEU A 29 -4.67 -9.37 2.40
C LEU A 29 -4.31 -8.47 1.23
N GLY A 30 -3.63 -9.00 0.19
CA GLY A 30 -3.18 -8.22 -0.95
C GLY A 30 -1.96 -7.38 -0.67
N VAL A 31 -1.14 -7.77 0.32
CA VAL A 31 0.07 -7.05 0.72
C VAL A 31 1.20 -8.05 0.87
N SER A 32 2.39 -7.73 0.36
CA SER A 32 3.57 -8.58 0.49
C SER A 32 4.24 -8.41 1.86
N THR A 33 5.23 -9.27 2.16
CA THR A 33 6.04 -9.17 3.37
C THR A 33 6.95 -7.95 3.35
N THR A 34 7.26 -7.41 2.16
CA THR A 34 8.14 -6.25 2.01
C THR A 34 7.48 -5.19 1.15
N PRO A 35 6.37 -4.59 1.63
CA PRO A 35 5.68 -3.59 0.84
C PRO A 35 6.47 -2.29 0.78
N ALA A 36 6.21 -1.51 -0.26
CA ALA A 36 6.59 -0.11 -0.32
C ALA A 36 5.33 0.74 -0.17
N PHE A 37 5.50 1.94 0.32
CA PHE A 37 4.40 2.88 0.53
C PHE A 37 4.66 4.14 -0.27
N ILE A 38 3.61 4.65 -0.90
CA ILE A 38 3.69 5.91 -1.64
C ILE A 38 2.64 6.85 -1.06
N LEU A 39 3.06 8.03 -0.66
CA LEU A 39 2.19 9.08 -0.17
C LEU A 39 2.06 10.15 -1.24
N LEU A 40 0.84 10.52 -1.57
CA LEU A 40 0.56 11.48 -2.62
C LEU A 40 -0.17 12.69 -2.09
N LYS A 41 0.22 13.85 -2.59
CA LYS A 41 -0.54 15.08 -2.45
C LYS A 41 -1.20 15.37 -3.78
N VAL A 42 -2.50 15.59 -3.78
CA VAL A 42 -3.31 15.66 -5.00
C VAL A 42 -4.00 17.02 -5.08
N SER A 43 -4.00 17.59 -6.27
CA SER A 43 -4.73 18.83 -6.53
C SER A 43 -6.24 18.60 -6.33
N PRO A 44 -6.93 19.40 -5.50
CA PRO A 44 -8.36 19.23 -5.29
C PRO A 44 -9.18 19.29 -6.58
N ILE A 45 -8.75 20.12 -7.52
CA ILE A 45 -9.44 20.31 -8.79
C ILE A 45 -9.38 19.04 -9.65
N LYS A 46 -8.27 18.31 -9.58
CA LYS A 46 -8.01 17.13 -10.41
C LYS A 46 -8.16 15.81 -9.66
N ARG A 47 -8.74 15.87 -8.48
CA ARG A 47 -8.86 14.70 -7.59
C ARG A 47 -9.49 13.49 -8.26
N ILE A 48 -10.60 13.68 -8.91
CA ILE A 48 -11.32 12.56 -9.56
C ILE A 48 -10.46 11.92 -10.64
N HIS A 49 -9.83 12.74 -11.47
CA HIS A 49 -8.93 12.25 -12.52
C HIS A 49 -7.78 11.44 -11.94
N VAL A 50 -7.13 11.95 -10.88
CA VAL A 50 -6.00 11.27 -10.26
C VAL A 50 -6.43 9.92 -9.70
N TYR A 51 -7.54 9.87 -8.96
CA TYR A 51 -8.00 8.62 -8.35
C TYR A 51 -8.42 7.59 -9.40
N ASP A 52 -9.01 8.02 -10.50
CA ASP A 52 -9.34 7.11 -11.60
C ASP A 52 -8.08 6.51 -12.22
N GLN A 53 -7.02 7.31 -12.37
CA GLN A 53 -5.74 6.80 -12.87
C GLN A 53 -5.08 5.84 -11.88
N ILE A 54 -5.17 6.12 -10.59
CA ILE A 54 -4.62 5.23 -9.56
C ILE A 54 -5.29 3.86 -9.59
N ARG A 55 -6.60 3.79 -9.86
CA ARG A 55 -7.33 2.53 -9.96
C ARG A 55 -6.81 1.62 -11.05
N GLU A 56 -6.16 2.17 -12.07
CA GLU A 56 -5.59 1.41 -13.18
C GLU A 56 -4.16 0.93 -12.92
N LEU A 57 -3.55 1.32 -11.80
CA LEU A 57 -2.18 0.95 -11.50
C LEU A 57 -2.07 -0.45 -10.92
N ALA A 58 -0.93 -1.10 -11.17
CA ALA A 58 -0.63 -2.41 -10.61
C ALA A 58 -0.11 -2.26 -9.18
N VAL A 59 -1.02 -1.94 -8.25
CA VAL A 59 -0.71 -1.76 -6.84
C VAL A 59 -1.53 -2.72 -6.00
N SER A 60 -1.02 -3.04 -4.81
CA SER A 60 -1.72 -3.96 -3.90
C SER A 60 -2.98 -3.33 -3.33
N ARG A 61 -2.85 -2.11 -2.83
CA ARG A 61 -3.96 -1.37 -2.24
C ARG A 61 -3.72 0.12 -2.42
N ALA A 62 -4.79 0.90 -2.43
CA ALA A 62 -4.72 2.34 -2.42
C ALA A 62 -5.85 2.90 -1.57
N PHE A 63 -5.56 3.94 -0.80
CA PHE A 63 -6.52 4.55 0.11
C PHE A 63 -6.52 6.05 -0.07
N ARG A 64 -7.71 6.63 -0.02
CA ARG A 64 -7.84 8.06 0.19
C ARG A 64 -7.75 8.30 1.69
N ILE A 65 -6.89 9.21 2.10
CA ILE A 65 -6.67 9.50 3.53
C ILE A 65 -6.88 10.98 3.81
N ALA A 66 -7.08 11.30 5.07
CA ALA A 66 -7.18 12.67 5.54
C ALA A 66 -5.89 13.03 6.29
N GLY A 67 -5.40 14.25 6.10
CA GLY A 67 -4.17 14.73 6.72
C GLY A 67 -3.37 15.59 5.77
N GLU A 68 -2.06 15.63 5.95
CA GLU A 68 -1.18 16.41 5.10
C GLU A 68 -1.06 15.87 3.69
N VAL A 69 -1.33 14.58 3.53
CA VAL A 69 -1.34 13.93 2.22
C VAL A 69 -2.73 13.39 1.94
N ASP A 70 -3.02 13.13 0.66
CA ASP A 70 -4.36 12.82 0.20
C ASP A 70 -4.56 11.34 -0.11
N ALA A 71 -3.50 10.62 -0.44
CA ALA A 71 -3.60 9.21 -0.79
C ALA A 71 -2.39 8.43 -0.29
N LEU A 72 -2.66 7.17 0.08
CA LEU A 72 -1.64 6.20 0.46
C LEU A 72 -1.76 5.01 -0.48
N ILE A 73 -0.66 4.65 -1.11
CA ILE A 73 -0.61 3.50 -2.01
C ILE A 73 0.33 2.46 -1.41
N ILE A 74 -0.11 1.21 -1.40
CA ILE A 74 0.71 0.08 -1.00
C ILE A 74 1.05 -0.70 -2.27
N VAL A 75 2.32 -0.90 -2.51
CA VAL A 75 2.81 -1.54 -3.73
C VAL A 75 3.92 -2.53 -3.40
N GLU A 76 4.03 -3.59 -4.19
CA GLU A 76 5.14 -4.51 -4.10
C GLU A 76 6.44 -3.77 -4.37
N ARG A 77 7.48 -4.08 -3.60
CA ARG A 77 8.79 -3.45 -3.78
C ARG A 77 9.28 -3.56 -5.23
N ASP A 78 9.08 -4.73 -5.84
CA ASP A 78 9.53 -4.99 -7.21
C ASP A 78 8.81 -4.13 -8.25
N ASN A 79 7.62 -3.65 -7.93
CA ASN A 79 6.82 -2.82 -8.83
C ASN A 79 6.94 -1.32 -8.52
N LEU A 80 7.68 -0.95 -7.49
CA LEU A 80 7.74 0.43 -7.02
C LEU A 80 8.19 1.40 -8.12
N ASP A 81 9.29 1.09 -8.80
CA ASP A 81 9.85 1.99 -9.82
C ASP A 81 8.87 2.19 -10.98
N GLU A 82 8.22 1.12 -11.41
CA GLU A 82 7.25 1.20 -12.49
C GLU A 82 6.03 2.04 -12.10
N VAL A 83 5.54 1.83 -10.89
CA VAL A 83 4.39 2.59 -10.39
C VAL A 83 4.76 4.06 -10.24
N LEU A 84 5.94 4.37 -9.73
CA LEU A 84 6.40 5.76 -9.62
C LEU A 84 6.49 6.44 -10.97
N LYS A 85 6.99 5.75 -12.00
CA LYS A 85 7.04 6.31 -13.35
C LYS A 85 5.64 6.66 -13.86
N LYS A 86 4.68 5.78 -13.63
CA LYS A 86 3.30 6.03 -14.04
C LYS A 86 2.67 7.19 -13.27
N LEU A 87 2.95 7.27 -11.96
CA LEU A 87 2.45 8.36 -11.13
C LEU A 87 2.99 9.72 -11.59
N TYR A 88 4.25 9.80 -11.96
CA TYR A 88 4.83 11.03 -12.47
C TYR A 88 4.18 11.52 -13.77
N GLY A 89 3.55 10.64 -14.50
CA GLY A 89 2.80 10.99 -15.71
C GLY A 89 1.36 11.41 -15.46
N ILE A 90 0.88 11.34 -14.23
CA ILE A 90 -0.50 11.71 -13.91
C ILE A 90 -0.58 13.18 -13.57
N ASP A 91 -1.37 13.93 -14.35
CA ASP A 91 -1.62 15.33 -14.09
C ASP A 91 -2.50 15.49 -12.85
N GLY A 92 -2.11 16.37 -11.94
CA GLY A 92 -2.86 16.63 -10.71
C GLY A 92 -2.20 16.09 -9.45
N ILE A 93 -1.12 15.34 -9.56
CA ILE A 93 -0.31 14.93 -8.41
C ILE A 93 0.69 16.02 -8.12
N GLU A 94 0.60 16.63 -6.94
CA GLU A 94 1.44 17.77 -6.54
C GLU A 94 2.75 17.32 -5.89
N ASP A 95 2.72 16.21 -5.15
CA ASP A 95 3.90 15.67 -4.48
C ASP A 95 3.79 14.17 -4.35
N THR A 96 4.91 13.49 -4.49
CA THR A 96 5.00 12.05 -4.39
C THR A 96 6.17 11.69 -3.48
N ARG A 97 5.89 10.93 -2.43
CA ARG A 97 6.91 10.42 -1.51
C ARG A 97 6.81 8.92 -1.43
N SER A 98 7.94 8.25 -1.54
CA SER A 98 7.98 6.78 -1.46
C SER A 98 8.82 6.33 -0.28
N TYR A 99 8.38 5.25 0.34
CA TYR A 99 9.04 4.65 1.50
C TYR A 99 9.10 3.15 1.30
N VAL A 100 10.24 2.57 1.60
CA VAL A 100 10.45 1.13 1.47
C VAL A 100 10.53 0.54 2.88
N THR A 101 9.82 -0.54 3.09
CA THR A 101 9.86 -1.24 4.37
C THR A 101 11.24 -1.85 4.58
N ILE A 102 11.83 -1.61 5.74
CA ILE A 102 13.11 -2.21 6.12
C ILE A 102 12.87 -3.53 6.85
N GLU A 103 11.96 -3.50 7.83
CA GLU A 103 11.60 -4.69 8.60
C GLU A 103 10.21 -4.55 9.17
N GLU A 104 9.60 -5.67 9.46
CA GLU A 104 8.34 -5.72 10.19
C GLU A 104 8.67 -5.76 11.68
N ILE A 105 8.12 -4.79 12.43
CA ILE A 105 8.38 -4.70 13.87
C ILE A 105 7.38 -5.56 14.64
N LYS A 106 6.16 -5.67 14.13
CA LYS A 106 5.12 -6.40 14.83
C LYS A 106 4.07 -6.98 13.89
#